data_29b3e21268aca92e70a80e1d2bb438e6
#
_entry.id   29b3e21268aca92e70a80e1d2bb438e6
#
_cell.length_a   1.000
_cell.length_b   1.000
_cell.length_c   1.000
_cell.angle_alpha   90.00
_cell.angle_beta   90.00
_cell.angle_gamma   90.00
#
_symmetry.space_group_name_H-M   'P 1'
#
loop_
_entity.id
_entity.type
_entity.pdbx_description
1 polymer ?
#
loop_
_entity_poly.entity_id
_entity_poly.type
_entity_poly.pdbx_seq_one_letter_code
_entity_poly.pdbx_strand_id
1 'polypeptide(L)'
;IASAEAIENFLEASDKIQLEDLIVVPVENSSSETMQISGVSVSIRPDAYLKDPVTGDIKGAIKLHFPKTTPLSEQAAEYVGAATKVFLQQEKRSPVVDHRKCYVVDVSTQEVYSAPKSHVRKMNDIAAACEEIDARWKRGRG
;
A
#
# COMPACT_ATOMS: atom_id res chain seq x y z
N ILE A 1 7.53 14.26 -0.87
CA ILE A 1 7.88 12.85 -0.80
C ILE A 1 9.06 12.68 0.14
N ALA A 2 8.95 11.73 1.06
CA ALA A 2 9.99 11.49 2.05
C ALA A 2 11.24 10.90 1.39
N SER A 3 12.42 11.36 1.81
CA SER A 3 13.67 10.77 1.37
C SER A 3 13.85 9.38 1.99
N ALA A 4 14.74 8.58 1.40
CA ALA A 4 15.08 7.26 1.95
C ALA A 4 15.56 7.37 3.40
N GLU A 5 16.37 8.36 3.70
CA GLU A 5 16.89 8.60 5.06
C GLU A 5 15.75 8.92 6.03
N ALA A 6 14.78 9.75 5.62
CA ALA A 6 13.65 10.09 6.45
C ALA A 6 12.78 8.88 6.76
N ILE A 7 12.57 8.01 5.76
CA ILE A 7 11.83 6.77 5.93
C ILE A 7 12.56 5.85 6.91
N GLU A 8 13.86 5.66 6.73
CA GLU A 8 14.65 4.81 7.62
C GLU A 8 14.64 5.34 9.06
N ASN A 9 14.82 6.64 9.24
CA ASN A 9 14.80 7.26 10.56
C ASN A 9 13.43 7.10 11.23
N PHE A 10 12.35 7.25 10.47
CA PHE A 10 11.00 7.04 10.98
C PHE A 10 10.81 5.59 11.43
N LEU A 11 11.25 4.63 10.61
CA LEU A 11 11.12 3.20 10.91
C LEU A 11 11.93 2.80 12.13
N GLU A 12 13.15 3.30 12.25
CA GLU A 12 13.99 3.04 13.42
C GLU A 12 13.38 3.59 14.70
N ALA A 13 12.68 4.72 14.61
CA ALA A 13 12.03 5.35 15.74
C ALA A 13 10.67 4.74 16.09
N SER A 14 10.12 3.89 15.23
CA SER A 14 8.79 3.32 15.43
C SER A 14 8.85 1.90 15.98
N ASP A 15 8.42 1.72 17.23
CA ASP A 15 8.32 0.41 17.87
C ASP A 15 7.22 -0.45 17.26
N LYS A 16 6.35 0.14 16.44
CA LYS A 16 5.20 -0.54 15.84
C LYS A 16 5.53 -1.22 14.51
N ILE A 17 6.69 -0.89 13.93
CA ILE A 17 7.12 -1.48 12.66
C ILE A 17 8.30 -2.40 12.95
N GLN A 18 8.12 -3.66 12.59
CA GLN A 18 9.16 -4.68 12.78
C GLN A 18 9.75 -5.04 11.44
N LEU A 19 10.96 -4.55 11.19
CA LEU A 19 11.68 -4.85 9.95
C LEU A 19 12.29 -6.24 9.97
N GLU A 20 12.66 -6.74 11.15
CA GLU A 20 13.38 -8.01 11.31
C GLU A 20 14.65 -7.98 10.44
N ASP A 21 14.78 -8.94 9.52
CA ASP A 21 15.94 -9.00 8.62
C ASP A 21 15.69 -8.33 7.27
N LEU A 22 14.58 -7.59 7.15
CA LEU A 22 14.23 -6.95 5.88
C LEU A 22 14.94 -5.61 5.71
N ILE A 23 15.25 -5.27 4.45
CA ILE A 23 15.79 -3.98 4.09
C ILE A 23 14.70 -3.09 3.50
N VAL A 24 14.82 -1.79 3.74
CA VAL A 24 13.92 -0.78 3.19
C VAL A 24 14.49 -0.28 1.88
N VAL A 25 13.73 -0.46 0.79
CA VAL A 25 14.13 0.02 -0.53
C VAL A 25 13.14 1.11 -0.96
N PRO A 26 13.58 2.37 -1.00
CA PRO A 26 12.70 3.46 -1.41
C PRO A 26 12.22 3.29 -2.84
N VAL A 27 10.97 3.69 -3.10
CA VAL A 27 10.41 3.69 -4.45
C VAL A 27 10.69 5.05 -5.08
N GLU A 28 11.26 5.04 -6.27
CA GLU A 28 11.56 6.28 -6.99
C GLU A 28 10.27 6.90 -7.53
N ASN A 29 10.26 8.24 -7.57
CA ASN A 29 9.09 9.03 -7.91
C ASN A 29 8.58 8.86 -9.34
N SER A 30 9.44 8.42 -10.24
CA SER A 30 9.12 8.33 -11.66
C SER A 30 8.23 7.14 -12.02
N SER A 31 8.07 6.17 -11.12
CA SER A 31 7.28 4.98 -11.42
C SER A 31 5.90 5.07 -10.80
N SER A 32 4.94 5.62 -11.56
CA SER A 32 3.55 5.42 -11.22
C SER A 32 3.13 4.07 -11.78
N GLU A 33 2.82 3.14 -10.89
CA GLU A 33 2.35 1.83 -11.29
C GLU A 33 0.86 1.73 -11.03
N THR A 34 0.16 1.09 -11.94
CA THR A 34 -1.29 0.95 -11.86
C THR A 34 -1.69 -0.52 -11.83
N MET A 35 -2.82 -0.77 -11.20
CA MET A 35 -3.48 -2.05 -11.20
C MET A 35 -4.88 -1.86 -11.77
N GLN A 36 -5.30 -2.75 -12.67
CA GLN A 36 -6.64 -2.68 -13.26
C GLN A 36 -7.63 -3.41 -12.33
N ILE A 37 -8.68 -2.70 -11.96
CA ILE A 37 -9.76 -3.27 -11.14
C ILE A 37 -11.08 -2.88 -11.81
N SER A 38 -11.80 -3.87 -12.33
CA SER A 38 -13.14 -3.68 -12.92
C SER A 38 -13.20 -2.50 -13.92
N GLY A 39 -12.22 -2.42 -14.82
CA GLY A 39 -12.16 -1.39 -15.85
C GLY A 39 -11.54 -0.07 -15.40
N VAL A 40 -11.14 0.05 -14.15
CA VAL A 40 -10.56 1.27 -13.62
C VAL A 40 -9.08 1.06 -13.32
N SER A 41 -8.23 1.99 -13.76
CA SER A 41 -6.81 2.01 -13.40
C SER A 41 -6.65 2.61 -12.02
N VAL A 42 -6.20 1.81 -11.07
CA VAL A 42 -5.96 2.25 -9.70
C VAL A 42 -4.47 2.44 -9.49
N SER A 43 -4.08 3.63 -9.08
CA SER A 43 -2.67 3.95 -8.83
C SER A 43 -2.25 3.45 -7.45
N ILE A 44 -1.22 2.62 -7.42
CA ILE A 44 -0.64 2.11 -6.18
C ILE A 44 0.77 2.68 -6.07
N ARG A 45 1.01 3.45 -5.00
CA ARG A 45 2.30 4.15 -4.82
C ARG A 45 2.85 3.92 -3.42
N PRO A 46 3.45 2.76 -3.16
CA PRO A 46 4.19 2.59 -1.91
C PRO A 46 5.35 3.58 -1.86
N ASP A 47 5.70 4.02 -0.67
CA ASP A 47 6.88 4.87 -0.49
C ASP A 47 8.16 4.05 -0.41
N ALA A 48 8.05 2.80 0.03
CA ALA A 48 9.18 1.88 0.09
C ALA A 48 8.69 0.44 -0.01
N TYR A 49 9.58 -0.42 -0.49
CA TYR A 49 9.40 -1.87 -0.41
C TYR A 49 10.23 -2.43 0.74
N LEU A 50 9.74 -3.52 1.33
CA LEU A 50 10.50 -4.30 2.31
C LEU A 50 10.96 -5.57 1.61
N LYS A 51 12.26 -5.73 1.45
CA LYS A 51 12.85 -6.83 0.71
C LYS A 51 13.73 -7.70 1.59
N ASP A 52 13.75 -8.99 1.27
CA ASP A 52 14.71 -9.91 1.85
C ASP A 52 16.10 -9.60 1.26
N PRO A 53 17.12 -9.34 2.09
CA PRO A 53 18.44 -8.96 1.57
C PRO A 53 19.18 -10.09 0.89
N VAL A 54 18.79 -11.34 1.13
CA VAL A 54 19.44 -12.52 0.53
C VAL A 54 18.79 -12.89 -0.80
N THR A 55 17.44 -12.98 -0.82
CA THR A 55 16.71 -13.42 -2.01
C THR A 55 16.26 -12.29 -2.92
N GLY A 56 16.18 -11.07 -2.38
CA GLY A 56 15.63 -9.93 -3.10
C GLY A 56 14.10 -9.92 -3.20
N ASP A 57 13.44 -10.88 -2.58
CA ASP A 57 11.99 -10.97 -2.62
C ASP A 57 11.32 -9.83 -1.86
N ILE A 58 10.23 -9.32 -2.44
CA ILE A 58 9.42 -8.29 -1.78
C ILE A 58 8.50 -8.98 -0.78
N LYS A 59 8.72 -8.71 0.51
CA LYS A 59 7.92 -9.26 1.60
C LYS A 59 6.79 -8.34 2.01
N GLY A 60 6.92 -7.05 1.73
CA GLY A 60 5.93 -6.05 2.10
C GLY A 60 6.24 -4.69 1.52
N ALA A 61 5.53 -3.69 2.02
CA ALA A 61 5.72 -2.31 1.58
C ALA A 61 5.30 -1.36 2.70
N ILE A 62 5.66 -0.10 2.55
CA ILE A 62 5.29 0.97 3.46
C ILE A 62 4.66 2.08 2.64
N LYS A 63 3.45 2.48 3.04
CA LYS A 63 2.77 3.64 2.50
C LYS A 63 2.65 4.69 3.61
N LEU A 64 3.25 5.85 3.38
CA LEU A 64 3.13 7.00 4.29
C LEU A 64 1.93 7.84 3.86
N HIS A 65 1.08 8.16 4.80
CA HIS A 65 -0.09 9.01 4.58
C HIS A 65 0.08 10.32 5.34
N PHE A 66 -0.05 11.43 4.61
CA PHE A 66 0.06 12.78 5.15
C PHE A 66 -1.30 13.46 5.05
N PRO A 67 -2.19 13.27 6.05
CA PRO A 67 -3.52 13.85 5.98
C PRO A 67 -3.46 15.37 6.16
N LYS A 68 -4.31 16.09 5.42
CA LYS A 68 -4.39 17.54 5.52
C LYS A 68 -5.32 18.00 6.64
N THR A 69 -6.39 17.26 6.88
CA THR A 69 -7.43 17.69 7.82
C THR A 69 -7.84 16.60 8.80
N THR A 70 -8.08 15.39 8.32
CA THR A 70 -8.62 14.30 9.13
C THR A 70 -7.63 13.14 9.16
N PRO A 71 -7.30 12.60 10.34
CA PRO A 71 -6.45 11.42 10.42
C PRO A 71 -7.03 10.24 9.64
N LEU A 72 -6.14 9.36 9.19
CA LEU A 72 -6.53 8.16 8.46
C LEU A 72 -7.33 7.23 9.37
N SER A 73 -8.50 6.79 8.93
CA SER A 73 -9.29 5.82 9.69
C SER A 73 -8.68 4.43 9.53
N GLU A 74 -8.92 3.57 10.51
CA GLU A 74 -8.49 2.17 10.45
C GLU A 74 -9.08 1.48 9.21
N GLN A 75 -10.34 1.73 8.92
CA GLN A 75 -11.01 1.15 7.76
C GLN A 75 -10.35 1.58 6.46
N ALA A 76 -10.07 2.87 6.29
CA ALA A 76 -9.39 3.36 5.10
C ALA A 76 -7.98 2.77 4.98
N ALA A 77 -7.26 2.66 6.10
CA ALA A 77 -5.94 2.05 6.13
C ALA A 77 -5.98 0.58 5.70
N GLU A 78 -7.00 -0.15 6.12
CA GLU A 78 -7.17 -1.56 5.73
C GLU A 78 -7.40 -1.71 4.22
N TYR A 79 -8.19 -0.81 3.61
CA TYR A 79 -8.38 -0.82 2.16
C TYR A 79 -7.07 -0.55 1.42
N VAL A 80 -6.32 0.44 1.86
CA VAL A 80 -5.01 0.77 1.26
C VAL A 80 -4.05 -0.40 1.43
N GLY A 81 -4.01 -0.99 2.61
CA GLY A 81 -3.15 -2.15 2.90
C GLY A 81 -3.51 -3.35 2.03
N ALA A 82 -4.80 -3.67 1.92
CA ALA A 82 -5.28 -4.79 1.10
C ALA A 82 -4.92 -4.58 -0.37
N ALA A 83 -5.15 -3.39 -0.90
CA ALA A 83 -4.82 -3.07 -2.30
C ALA A 83 -3.31 -3.17 -2.54
N THR A 84 -2.50 -2.68 -1.61
CA THR A 84 -1.04 -2.77 -1.70
C THR A 84 -0.56 -4.21 -1.72
N LYS A 85 -1.10 -5.03 -0.82
CA LYS A 85 -0.76 -6.47 -0.78
C LYS A 85 -1.06 -7.16 -2.11
N VAL A 86 -2.25 -6.94 -2.64
CA VAL A 86 -2.66 -7.57 -3.91
C VAL A 86 -1.79 -7.05 -5.05
N PHE A 87 -1.48 -5.76 -5.07
CA PHE A 87 -0.57 -5.18 -6.06
C PHE A 87 0.79 -5.87 -6.05
N LEU A 88 1.36 -6.08 -4.88
CA LEU A 88 2.66 -6.76 -4.76
C LEU A 88 2.59 -8.21 -5.25
N GLN A 89 1.50 -8.90 -4.95
CA GLN A 89 1.32 -10.29 -5.37
C GLN A 89 1.13 -10.42 -6.89
N GLN A 90 0.32 -9.54 -7.47
CA GLN A 90 -0.08 -9.64 -8.89
C GLN A 90 0.87 -8.90 -9.82
N GLU A 91 1.13 -7.61 -9.57
CA GLU A 91 1.92 -6.79 -10.47
C GLU A 91 3.42 -6.96 -10.26
N LYS A 92 3.85 -7.13 -9.02
CA LYS A 92 5.25 -7.40 -8.69
C LYS A 92 5.56 -8.89 -8.63
N ARG A 93 4.53 -9.74 -8.80
CA ARG A 93 4.65 -11.19 -8.84
C ARG A 93 5.40 -11.77 -7.65
N SER A 94 5.16 -11.22 -6.46
CA SER A 94 5.78 -11.72 -5.25
C SER A 94 4.81 -12.61 -4.47
N PRO A 95 5.00 -13.95 -4.50
CA PRO A 95 4.11 -14.85 -3.77
C PRO A 95 4.38 -14.89 -2.26
N VAL A 96 5.48 -14.29 -1.83
CA VAL A 96 5.94 -14.35 -0.44
C VAL A 96 5.59 -13.10 0.38
N VAL A 97 4.68 -12.27 -0.12
CA VAL A 97 4.24 -11.08 0.58
C VAL A 97 3.53 -11.46 1.88
N ASP A 98 3.96 -10.85 2.97
CA ASP A 98 3.34 -11.03 4.29
C ASP A 98 2.43 -9.83 4.56
N HIS A 99 1.13 -10.10 4.80
CA HIS A 99 0.17 -9.01 5.07
C HIS A 99 0.58 -8.18 6.29
N ARG A 100 1.26 -8.76 7.25
CA ARG A 100 1.72 -8.07 8.45
C ARG A 100 2.86 -7.09 8.15
N LYS A 101 3.50 -7.23 7.01
CA LYS A 101 4.59 -6.36 6.55
C LYS A 101 4.13 -5.34 5.50
N CYS A 102 2.84 -5.27 5.19
CA CYS A 102 2.25 -4.24 4.35
C CYS A 102 1.72 -3.14 5.27
N TYR A 103 2.55 -2.14 5.52
CA TYR A 103 2.25 -1.08 6.49
C TYR A 103 1.66 0.15 5.82
N VAL A 104 0.65 0.72 6.47
CA VAL A 104 0.13 2.04 6.15
C VAL A 104 0.33 2.90 7.39
N VAL A 105 1.03 4.00 7.27
CA VAL A 105 1.40 4.85 8.39
C VAL A 105 0.76 6.22 8.26
N ASP A 106 0.00 6.63 9.25
CA ASP A 106 -0.47 8.00 9.37
C ASP A 106 0.61 8.81 10.06
N VAL A 107 1.30 9.65 9.31
CA VAL A 107 2.44 10.41 9.83
C VAL A 107 2.00 11.42 10.88
N SER A 108 0.78 11.95 10.76
CA SER A 108 0.28 12.97 11.70
C SER A 108 0.03 12.44 13.10
N THR A 109 -0.44 11.19 13.21
CA THR A 109 -0.75 10.55 14.50
C THR A 109 0.29 9.53 14.91
N GLN A 110 1.19 9.16 14.01
CA GLN A 110 2.16 8.08 14.17
C GLN A 110 1.49 6.71 14.36
N GLU A 111 0.24 6.58 13.91
CA GLU A 111 -0.44 5.29 13.93
C GLU A 111 0.02 4.43 12.76
N VAL A 112 0.27 3.16 13.06
CA VAL A 112 0.74 2.18 12.07
C VAL A 112 -0.32 1.10 11.91
N TYR A 113 -0.74 0.87 10.66
CA TYR A 113 -1.72 -0.15 10.33
C TYR A 113 -1.06 -1.18 9.42
N SER A 114 -1.47 -2.44 9.55
CA SER A 114 -1.04 -3.51 8.64
C SER A 114 -2.21 -3.94 7.77
N ALA A 115 -1.90 -4.53 6.62
CA ALA A 115 -2.92 -5.09 5.75
C ALA A 115 -3.66 -6.22 6.47
N PRO A 116 -4.98 -6.38 6.24
CA PRO A 116 -5.71 -7.49 6.83
C PRO A 116 -5.24 -8.83 6.29
N LYS A 117 -5.35 -9.87 7.09
CA LYS A 117 -4.98 -11.22 6.67
C LYS A 117 -5.78 -11.67 5.45
N SER A 118 -7.10 -11.45 5.48
CA SER A 118 -7.96 -11.73 4.34
C SER A 118 -8.26 -10.44 3.61
N HIS A 119 -7.80 -10.35 2.38
CA HIS A 119 -8.02 -9.17 1.53
C HIS A 119 -9.25 -9.30 0.62
N VAL A 120 -9.86 -10.49 0.54
CA VAL A 120 -10.91 -10.79 -0.44
C VAL A 120 -12.10 -9.84 -0.29
N ARG A 121 -12.61 -9.68 0.92
CA ARG A 121 -13.75 -8.80 1.16
C ARG A 121 -13.44 -7.35 0.82
N LYS A 122 -12.27 -6.87 1.23
CA LYS A 122 -11.84 -5.50 0.94
C LYS A 122 -11.68 -5.27 -0.56
N MET A 123 -11.09 -6.23 -1.26
CA MET A 123 -10.93 -6.13 -2.71
C MET A 123 -12.26 -6.21 -3.45
N ASN A 124 -13.21 -6.99 -2.95
CA ASN A 124 -14.56 -7.03 -3.52
C ASN A 124 -15.26 -5.68 -3.38
N ASP A 125 -15.10 -5.01 -2.23
CA ASP A 125 -15.65 -3.68 -2.00
C ASP A 125 -15.03 -2.65 -2.96
N ILE A 126 -13.72 -2.71 -3.15
CA ILE A 126 -13.01 -1.84 -4.09
C ILE A 126 -13.48 -2.11 -5.52
N ALA A 127 -13.60 -3.38 -5.90
CA ALA A 127 -14.07 -3.75 -7.22
C ALA A 127 -15.49 -3.24 -7.48
N ALA A 128 -16.38 -3.35 -6.51
CA ALA A 128 -17.75 -2.84 -6.64
C ALA A 128 -17.75 -1.31 -6.83
N ALA A 129 -16.92 -0.59 -6.08
CA ALA A 129 -16.78 0.85 -6.23
C ALA A 129 -16.24 1.22 -7.62
N CYS A 130 -15.26 0.48 -8.11
CA CYS A 130 -14.69 0.69 -9.44
C CYS A 130 -15.71 0.42 -10.55
N GLU A 131 -16.52 -0.63 -10.40
CA GLU A 131 -17.58 -0.94 -11.35
C GLU A 131 -18.58 0.21 -11.44
N GLU A 132 -18.95 0.78 -10.32
CA GLU A 132 -19.86 1.93 -10.29
C GLU A 132 -19.25 3.16 -10.94
N ILE A 133 -17.97 3.43 -10.68
CA ILE A 133 -17.24 4.54 -11.32
C ILE A 133 -17.21 4.34 -12.82
N ASP A 134 -16.87 3.15 -13.29
CA ASP A 134 -16.80 2.83 -14.72
C ASP A 134 -18.16 2.99 -15.39
N ALA A 135 -19.23 2.51 -14.76
CA ALA A 135 -20.59 2.63 -15.28
C ALA A 135 -21.03 4.10 -15.36
N ARG A 136 -20.73 4.91 -14.36
CA ARG A 136 -21.04 6.35 -14.37
C ARG A 136 -20.25 7.08 -15.45
N TRP A 137 -18.99 6.73 -15.64
CA TRP A 137 -18.15 7.31 -16.67
C TRP A 137 -18.72 7.04 -18.07
N LYS A 138 -19.12 5.80 -18.34
CA LYS A 138 -19.71 5.42 -19.62
C LYS A 138 -21.04 6.12 -19.87
N ARG A 139 -21.89 6.24 -18.84
CA ARG A 139 -23.16 6.96 -18.95
C ARG A 139 -22.95 8.46 -19.22
N GLY A 140 -21.95 9.05 -18.58
CA GLY A 140 -21.63 10.46 -18.76
C GLY A 140 -21.09 10.77 -20.15
N ARG A 141 -20.54 9.77 -20.84
CA ARG A 141 -20.03 9.91 -22.20
C ARG A 141 -21.09 9.67 -23.28
N GLY A 142 -22.10 8.91 -22.92
CA GLY A 142 -23.18 8.59 -23.83
C GLY A 142 -24.20 9.67 -23.92
#